data_73d2420370969c0e724dc882398b1795
#
_entry.id   73d2420370969c0e724dc882398b1795
#
_cell.length_a   1.000
_cell.length_b   1.000
_cell.length_c   1.000
_cell.angle_alpha   90.00
_cell.angle_beta   90.00
_cell.angle_gamma   90.00
#
_symmetry.space_group_name_H-M   'P 1'
#
loop_
_entity.id
_entity.type
_entity.pdbx_description
1 polymer ?
#
loop_
_entity_poly.entity_id
_entity_poly.type
_entity_poly.pdbx_seq_one_letter_code
_entity_poly.pdbx_strand_id
1 'polypeptide(L)'
;ANDEYAAFWLIGFGDLDDFMADVNKDKIEKPLNELKKCEKSLQQIFYGAPGTGKSHAINELTAGKDVIRTTFHPDTDYSTFVGAYKPTTKPVPVTTVIGTEAVPVRGKDGKEMKEDKIVYEFVSQAFLQAYIEAWRKYSAAQENEEPQDVYLVIEEINRGNCAQIFGDLFQLLDRGDEGFSEYPIKADSDLKKLLEKEFSGLEIKNKEKINALFKGGKDIVAQVLAGEDLLLPSNFYIWATMNTSDQSLFPIDSAFKRRWDWHYVPISNAGKNWVIEVNGAKYDWWKFLVAINDKVYHATYSEDKKLGYFFCKANNGV
;
A
#
# COMPACT_ATOMS: atom_id res chain seq x y z
N ALA A 1 16.32 3.98 -24.68
CA ALA A 1 14.87 3.88 -24.73
C ALA A 1 14.50 2.92 -23.61
N ASN A 2 13.70 3.37 -22.68
CA ASN A 2 13.29 2.54 -21.55
C ASN A 2 12.39 1.43 -22.04
N ASP A 3 12.51 0.23 -21.47
CA ASP A 3 11.68 -0.93 -21.80
C ASP A 3 10.16 -0.68 -21.60
N GLU A 4 9.80 0.35 -20.83
CA GLU A 4 8.43 0.83 -20.67
C GLU A 4 7.80 1.29 -21.99
N TYR A 5 8.59 1.75 -22.94
CA TYR A 5 8.13 2.19 -24.27
C TYR A 5 8.08 1.06 -25.30
N ALA A 6 8.68 -0.09 -25.00
CA ALA A 6 8.69 -1.23 -25.93
C ALA A 6 7.27 -1.74 -26.25
N ALA A 7 6.33 -1.61 -25.31
CA ALA A 7 4.93 -1.98 -25.54
C ALA A 7 4.24 -1.06 -26.56
N PHE A 8 4.61 0.21 -26.64
CA PHE A 8 4.04 1.16 -27.60
C PHE A 8 4.55 0.95 -29.02
N TRP A 9 5.78 0.52 -29.19
CA TRP A 9 6.36 0.22 -30.51
C TRP A 9 5.65 -0.94 -31.24
N LEU A 10 5.09 -1.87 -30.48
CA LEU A 10 4.31 -2.99 -31.02
C LEU A 10 2.98 -2.56 -31.65
N ILE A 11 2.52 -1.33 -31.43
CA ILE A 11 1.23 -0.83 -31.93
C ILE A 11 1.41 0.07 -33.18
N GLY A 12 2.65 0.34 -33.63
CA GLY A 12 2.92 1.05 -34.89
C GLY A 12 2.74 2.57 -34.84
N PHE A 13 2.80 3.18 -33.67
CA PHE A 13 2.86 4.64 -33.53
C PHE A 13 4.30 5.13 -33.72
N GLY A 14 4.49 6.13 -34.59
CA GLY A 14 5.78 6.67 -34.98
C GLY A 14 6.55 7.31 -33.82
N ASP A 15 6.42 8.58 -33.56
CA ASP A 15 7.13 9.28 -32.51
C ASP A 15 6.24 9.49 -31.28
N LEU A 16 6.81 9.25 -30.08
CA LEU A 16 6.12 9.47 -28.80
C LEU A 16 5.72 10.94 -28.62
N ASP A 17 6.58 11.86 -29.09
CA ASP A 17 6.31 13.29 -28.97
C ASP A 17 5.13 13.72 -29.86
N ASP A 18 4.95 13.12 -31.03
CA ASP A 18 3.80 13.34 -31.91
C ASP A 18 2.52 12.76 -31.28
N PHE A 19 2.59 11.57 -30.69
CA PHE A 19 1.48 10.98 -29.95
C PHE A 19 1.06 11.83 -28.75
N MET A 20 2.03 12.30 -27.94
CA MET A 20 1.76 13.15 -26.78
C MET A 20 1.26 14.54 -27.20
N ALA A 21 1.66 15.05 -28.35
CA ALA A 21 1.11 16.30 -28.90
C ALA A 21 -0.36 16.18 -29.30
N ASP A 22 -0.76 15.04 -29.83
CA ASP A 22 -2.17 14.77 -30.16
C ASP A 22 -3.05 14.55 -28.92
N VAL A 23 -2.53 13.86 -27.91
CA VAL A 23 -3.23 13.67 -26.62
C VAL A 23 -3.42 15.02 -25.87
N ASN A 24 -2.53 15.99 -26.06
CA ASN A 24 -2.62 17.31 -25.41
C ASN A 24 -3.55 18.30 -26.12
N LYS A 25 -4.10 18.01 -27.29
CA LYS A 25 -4.97 18.95 -28.04
C LYS A 25 -6.35 19.16 -27.40
N ASP A 26 -6.81 18.23 -26.54
CA ASP A 26 -8.13 18.26 -25.92
C ASP A 26 -8.12 18.71 -24.44
N LYS A 27 -7.16 19.58 -24.05
CA LYS A 27 -7.22 20.17 -22.70
C LYS A 27 -8.42 21.10 -22.58
N ILE A 28 -9.51 20.57 -22.03
CA ILE A 28 -10.64 21.37 -21.57
C ILE A 28 -10.18 22.16 -20.33
N GLU A 29 -10.26 23.48 -20.39
CA GLU A 29 -10.04 24.32 -19.20
C GLU A 29 -11.08 23.95 -18.12
N LYS A 30 -10.62 23.48 -16.97
CA LYS A 30 -11.47 23.11 -15.84
C LYS A 30 -11.81 24.33 -14.98
N PRO A 31 -13.02 24.41 -14.41
CA PRO A 31 -13.43 25.56 -13.60
C PRO A 31 -12.61 25.70 -12.29
N LEU A 32 -12.44 26.93 -11.83
CA LEU A 32 -11.60 27.38 -10.70
C LEU A 32 -11.91 26.75 -9.31
N ASN A 33 -12.89 25.85 -9.21
CA ASN A 33 -13.37 25.25 -7.95
C ASN A 33 -13.11 23.73 -7.84
N GLU A 34 -12.20 23.16 -8.64
CA GLU A 34 -11.90 21.73 -8.65
C GLU A 34 -10.87 21.36 -7.58
N LEU A 35 -10.88 20.08 -7.18
CA LEU A 35 -9.82 19.51 -6.33
C LEU A 35 -8.48 19.58 -7.09
N LYS A 36 -7.38 19.76 -6.35
CA LYS A 36 -6.05 19.72 -6.94
C LYS A 36 -5.78 18.33 -7.54
N LYS A 37 -5.10 18.32 -8.68
CA LYS A 37 -4.55 17.07 -9.24
C LYS A 37 -3.50 16.48 -8.32
N CYS A 38 -3.49 15.17 -8.20
CA CYS A 38 -2.44 14.45 -7.49
C CYS A 38 -1.18 14.38 -8.36
N GLU A 39 -0.12 15.05 -7.90
CA GLU A 39 1.18 15.10 -8.61
C GLU A 39 2.12 13.96 -8.21
N LYS A 40 1.78 13.22 -7.16
CA LYS A 40 2.60 12.12 -6.64
C LYS A 40 2.06 10.78 -7.12
N SER A 41 2.96 9.83 -7.31
CA SER A 41 2.59 8.44 -7.60
C SER A 41 1.83 7.82 -6.42
N LEU A 42 0.53 7.57 -6.60
CA LEU A 42 -0.35 7.01 -5.58
C LEU A 42 -0.11 5.51 -5.35
N GLN A 43 0.19 4.77 -6.43
CA GLN A 43 0.60 3.38 -6.38
C GLN A 43 1.93 3.22 -7.10
N GLN A 44 2.97 2.77 -6.36
CA GLN A 44 4.31 2.65 -6.93
C GLN A 44 5.00 1.35 -6.53
N ILE A 45 5.59 0.66 -7.50
CA ILE A 45 6.42 -0.51 -7.26
C ILE A 45 7.89 -0.14 -7.48
N PHE A 46 8.68 -0.25 -6.42
CA PHE A 46 10.14 -0.17 -6.47
C PHE A 46 10.69 -1.56 -6.77
N TYR A 47 11.25 -1.73 -7.96
CA TYR A 47 11.73 -3.03 -8.43
C TYR A 47 13.22 -3.03 -8.78
N GLY A 48 13.83 -4.20 -8.75
CA GLY A 48 15.24 -4.38 -9.08
C GLY A 48 15.84 -5.57 -8.35
N ALA A 49 17.13 -5.78 -8.55
CA ALA A 49 17.88 -6.90 -7.96
C ALA A 49 17.84 -6.87 -6.41
N PRO A 50 17.99 -8.02 -5.73
CA PRO A 50 18.06 -8.07 -4.28
C PRO A 50 19.26 -7.26 -3.76
N GLY A 51 19.05 -6.48 -2.68
CA GLY A 51 20.10 -5.68 -2.07
C GLY A 51 20.40 -4.35 -2.78
N THR A 52 19.53 -3.84 -3.67
CA THR A 52 19.70 -2.51 -4.30
C THR A 52 19.28 -1.36 -3.38
N GLY A 53 18.63 -1.63 -2.24
CA GLY A 53 18.20 -0.60 -1.30
C GLY A 53 16.76 -0.12 -1.50
N LYS A 54 15.89 -0.88 -2.16
CA LYS A 54 14.48 -0.53 -2.43
C LYS A 54 13.73 -0.07 -1.17
N SER A 55 13.72 -0.88 -0.12
CA SER A 55 13.04 -0.53 1.15
C SER A 55 13.68 0.68 1.84
N HIS A 56 14.99 0.90 1.67
CA HIS A 56 15.66 2.08 2.18
C HIS A 56 15.22 3.34 1.44
N ALA A 57 15.12 3.29 0.11
CA ALA A 57 14.61 4.40 -0.70
C ALA A 57 13.19 4.78 -0.29
N ILE A 58 12.30 3.80 -0.08
CA ILE A 58 10.95 4.06 0.43
C ILE A 58 11.01 4.73 1.82
N ASN A 59 11.89 4.26 2.73
CA ASN A 59 12.03 4.85 4.06
C ASN A 59 12.46 6.31 4.01
N GLU A 60 13.39 6.66 3.13
CA GLU A 60 13.84 8.05 2.96
C GLU A 60 12.71 8.93 2.39
N LEU A 61 12.00 8.45 1.37
CA LEU A 61 10.91 9.18 0.73
C LEU A 61 9.68 9.37 1.64
N THR A 62 9.49 8.45 2.60
CA THR A 62 8.37 8.48 3.55
C THR A 62 8.79 8.98 4.94
N ALA A 63 9.99 9.53 5.09
CA ALA A 63 10.47 10.03 6.37
C ALA A 63 9.53 11.10 6.95
N GLY A 64 9.11 10.93 8.20
CA GLY A 64 8.17 11.83 8.88
C GLY A 64 6.71 11.70 8.44
N LYS A 65 6.36 10.70 7.64
CA LYS A 65 4.99 10.37 7.24
C LYS A 65 4.46 9.17 8.03
N ASP A 66 3.13 9.01 8.04
CA ASP A 66 2.49 7.84 8.62
C ASP A 66 2.63 6.64 7.66
N VAL A 67 3.35 5.61 8.12
CA VAL A 67 3.67 4.43 7.32
C VAL A 67 3.21 3.16 8.02
N ILE A 68 2.35 2.41 7.35
CA ILE A 68 1.97 1.07 7.77
C ILE A 68 2.63 0.06 6.81
N ARG A 69 3.33 -0.95 7.36
CA ARG A 69 4.07 -1.92 6.57
C ARG A 69 3.52 -3.31 6.71
N THR A 70 3.56 -4.04 5.59
CA THR A 70 3.27 -5.47 5.54
C THR A 70 4.21 -6.15 4.55
N THR A 71 4.36 -7.44 4.66
CA THR A 71 5.15 -8.25 3.72
C THR A 71 4.27 -9.34 3.14
N PHE A 72 4.29 -9.47 1.81
CA PHE A 72 3.60 -10.58 1.17
C PHE A 72 4.45 -11.83 1.20
N HIS A 73 3.80 -12.96 1.39
CA HIS A 73 4.36 -14.30 1.31
C HIS A 73 3.30 -15.25 0.72
N PRO A 74 3.64 -16.50 0.34
CA PRO A 74 2.71 -17.39 -0.34
C PRO A 74 1.38 -17.64 0.35
N ASP A 75 1.36 -17.59 1.69
CA ASP A 75 0.17 -17.80 2.49
C ASP A 75 -0.63 -16.52 2.79
N THR A 76 -0.21 -15.37 2.21
CA THR A 76 -0.94 -14.11 2.37
C THR A 76 -2.23 -14.17 1.56
N ASP A 77 -3.34 -13.81 2.19
CA ASP A 77 -4.67 -13.77 1.61
C ASP A 77 -5.40 -12.46 1.98
N TYR A 78 -6.63 -12.31 1.53
CA TYR A 78 -7.49 -11.17 1.86
C TYR A 78 -7.63 -10.97 3.37
N SER A 79 -7.80 -12.05 4.13
CA SER A 79 -8.04 -12.00 5.58
C SER A 79 -6.82 -11.53 6.37
N THR A 80 -5.62 -11.82 5.90
CA THR A 80 -4.35 -11.40 6.50
C THR A 80 -3.90 -10.02 6.03
N PHE A 81 -4.47 -9.52 4.93
CA PHE A 81 -4.16 -8.20 4.39
C PHE A 81 -5.19 -7.13 4.78
N VAL A 82 -6.48 -7.45 4.72
CA VAL A 82 -7.59 -6.54 5.03
C VAL A 82 -8.06 -6.71 6.46
N GLY A 83 -8.43 -7.92 6.83
CA GLY A 83 -8.93 -8.27 8.15
C GLY A 83 -9.90 -9.43 8.14
N ALA A 84 -10.15 -9.98 9.30
CA ALA A 84 -11.11 -11.05 9.52
C ALA A 84 -11.56 -11.13 10.97
N TYR A 85 -12.67 -11.81 11.22
CA TYR A 85 -13.04 -12.20 12.58
C TYR A 85 -12.06 -13.24 13.13
N LYS A 86 -11.48 -12.91 14.28
CA LYS A 86 -10.56 -13.81 14.99
C LYS A 86 -11.09 -14.06 16.41
N PRO A 87 -10.94 -15.29 16.94
CA PRO A 87 -11.23 -15.55 18.35
C PRO A 87 -10.23 -14.77 19.21
N THR A 88 -10.74 -14.03 20.19
CA THR A 88 -9.95 -13.33 21.19
C THR A 88 -10.52 -13.60 22.57
N THR A 89 -9.68 -13.59 23.59
CA THR A 89 -10.12 -13.77 24.97
C THR A 89 -10.36 -12.41 25.60
N LYS A 90 -11.59 -12.20 26.11
CA LYS A 90 -11.93 -10.95 26.83
C LYS A 90 -12.56 -11.24 28.18
N PRO A 91 -12.26 -10.42 29.20
CA PRO A 91 -12.97 -10.46 30.45
C PRO A 91 -14.37 -9.91 30.27
N VAL A 92 -15.38 -10.80 30.34
CA VAL A 92 -16.81 -10.48 30.21
C VAL A 92 -17.42 -10.49 31.63
N PRO A 93 -18.32 -9.56 31.98
CA PRO A 93 -18.99 -9.59 33.26
C PRO A 93 -19.79 -10.89 33.45
N VAL A 94 -19.61 -11.53 34.57
CA VAL A 94 -20.46 -12.65 34.97
C VAL A 94 -21.85 -12.09 35.31
N THR A 95 -22.89 -12.56 34.62
CA THR A 95 -24.26 -12.10 34.87
C THR A 95 -25.08 -13.18 35.46
N THR A 96 -26.03 -12.82 36.36
CA THR A 96 -27.10 -13.68 36.84
C THR A 96 -28.43 -13.10 36.40
N VAL A 97 -29.42 -13.97 36.21
CA VAL A 97 -30.77 -13.53 35.81
C VAL A 97 -31.59 -13.33 37.06
N ILE A 98 -32.12 -12.13 37.28
CA ILE A 98 -33.06 -11.80 38.33
C ILE A 98 -34.38 -11.36 37.67
N GLY A 99 -35.40 -12.22 37.73
CA GLY A 99 -36.60 -12.00 36.94
C GLY A 99 -36.35 -12.16 35.44
N THR A 100 -36.51 -11.09 34.66
CA THR A 100 -36.25 -11.03 33.21
C THR A 100 -34.98 -10.28 32.84
N GLU A 101 -34.23 -9.76 33.84
CA GLU A 101 -33.06 -8.93 33.61
C GLU A 101 -31.76 -9.67 33.94
N ALA A 102 -30.75 -9.51 33.07
CA ALA A 102 -29.38 -9.98 33.32
C ALA A 102 -28.64 -8.92 34.15
N VAL A 103 -28.24 -9.25 35.37
CA VAL A 103 -27.57 -8.34 36.29
C VAL A 103 -26.13 -8.80 36.51
N PRO A 104 -25.10 -7.91 36.46
CA PRO A 104 -23.72 -8.28 36.76
C PRO A 104 -23.56 -8.77 38.20
N VAL A 105 -22.88 -9.89 38.36
CA VAL A 105 -22.50 -10.42 39.69
C VAL A 105 -21.37 -9.58 40.23
N ARG A 106 -21.48 -9.12 41.48
CA ARG A 106 -20.46 -8.38 42.18
C ARG A 106 -19.77 -9.20 43.25
N GLY A 107 -18.47 -9.10 43.34
CA GLY A 107 -17.66 -9.71 44.37
C GLY A 107 -17.84 -9.04 45.75
N LYS A 108 -17.22 -9.60 46.80
CA LYS A 108 -17.25 -9.04 48.17
C LYS A 108 -16.65 -7.65 48.27
N ASP A 109 -15.81 -7.26 47.29
CA ASP A 109 -15.19 -5.94 47.14
C ASP A 109 -16.08 -4.94 46.38
N GLY A 110 -17.31 -5.31 46.01
CA GLY A 110 -18.24 -4.48 45.25
C GLY A 110 -17.96 -4.36 43.76
N LYS A 111 -16.84 -4.93 43.27
CA LYS A 111 -16.51 -4.92 41.85
C LYS A 111 -17.25 -6.01 41.07
N GLU A 112 -17.52 -5.74 39.81
CA GLU A 112 -18.10 -6.73 38.89
C GLU A 112 -17.13 -7.90 38.72
N MET A 113 -17.63 -9.10 38.93
CA MET A 113 -16.92 -10.34 38.63
C MET A 113 -16.86 -10.49 37.11
N LYS A 114 -15.65 -10.78 36.60
CA LYS A 114 -15.42 -11.03 35.18
C LYS A 114 -14.84 -12.42 34.99
N GLU A 115 -15.24 -13.06 33.92
CA GLU A 115 -14.65 -14.31 33.45
C GLU A 115 -14.13 -14.15 32.03
N ASP A 116 -13.02 -14.83 31.75
CA ASP A 116 -12.45 -14.81 30.40
C ASP A 116 -13.29 -15.68 29.47
N LYS A 117 -13.89 -15.03 28.45
CA LYS A 117 -14.64 -15.73 27.39
C LYS A 117 -13.98 -15.52 26.04
N ILE A 118 -14.02 -16.56 25.21
CA ILE A 118 -13.67 -16.44 23.81
C ILE A 118 -14.80 -15.69 23.11
N VAL A 119 -14.46 -14.54 22.54
CA VAL A 119 -15.35 -13.72 21.70
C VAL A 119 -14.73 -13.59 20.31
N TYR A 120 -15.56 -13.45 19.30
CA TYR A 120 -15.07 -13.19 17.94
C TYR A 120 -15.09 -11.69 17.69
N GLU A 121 -13.93 -11.14 17.28
CA GLU A 121 -13.81 -9.75 16.92
C GLU A 121 -13.16 -9.59 15.55
N PHE A 122 -13.61 -8.57 14.82
CA PHE A 122 -12.96 -8.22 13.56
C PHE A 122 -11.61 -7.55 13.87
N VAL A 123 -10.55 -8.17 13.38
CA VAL A 123 -9.16 -7.67 13.53
C VAL A 123 -8.71 -7.07 12.22
N SER A 124 -8.60 -5.73 12.19
CA SER A 124 -8.10 -4.99 11.04
C SER A 124 -6.62 -5.31 10.79
N GLN A 125 -6.28 -5.54 9.53
CA GLN A 125 -4.92 -5.76 9.07
C GLN A 125 -4.38 -4.52 8.34
N ALA A 126 -3.18 -4.62 7.77
CA ALA A 126 -2.41 -3.48 7.29
C ALA A 126 -3.18 -2.57 6.31
N PHE A 127 -3.88 -3.14 5.34
CA PHE A 127 -4.67 -2.35 4.39
C PHE A 127 -5.75 -1.53 5.09
N LEU A 128 -6.56 -2.18 5.91
CA LEU A 128 -7.69 -1.53 6.54
C LEU A 128 -7.26 -0.51 7.60
N GLN A 129 -6.16 -0.79 8.32
CA GLN A 129 -5.57 0.17 9.25
C GLN A 129 -5.12 1.44 8.52
N ALA A 130 -4.41 1.29 7.39
CA ALA A 130 -3.96 2.43 6.58
C ALA A 130 -5.13 3.19 5.94
N TYR A 131 -6.16 2.47 5.47
CA TYR A 131 -7.37 3.04 4.92
C TYR A 131 -8.14 3.91 5.93
N ILE A 132 -8.35 3.38 7.14
CA ILE A 132 -9.00 4.11 8.23
C ILE A 132 -8.20 5.35 8.61
N GLU A 133 -6.89 5.22 8.76
CA GLU A 133 -6.03 6.34 9.10
C GLU A 133 -6.01 7.42 8.01
N ALA A 134 -6.01 7.03 6.74
CA ALA A 134 -6.09 7.98 5.63
C ALA A 134 -7.36 8.85 5.69
N TRP A 135 -8.52 8.24 5.94
CA TRP A 135 -9.77 8.99 6.09
C TRP A 135 -9.80 9.86 7.35
N ARG A 136 -9.21 9.41 8.47
CA ARG A 136 -9.05 10.22 9.68
C ARG A 136 -8.20 11.46 9.43
N LYS A 137 -7.06 11.30 8.76
CA LYS A 137 -6.19 12.42 8.35
C LYS A 137 -6.89 13.34 7.37
N TYR A 138 -7.67 12.77 6.44
CA TYR A 138 -8.46 13.55 5.51
C TYR A 138 -9.51 14.42 6.23
N SER A 139 -10.22 13.87 7.20
CA SER A 139 -11.19 14.59 8.04
C SER A 139 -10.54 15.67 8.91
N ALA A 140 -9.31 15.46 9.37
CA ALA A 140 -8.62 16.43 10.20
C ALA A 140 -8.12 17.68 9.44
N ALA A 141 -7.97 17.59 8.12
CA ALA A 141 -7.51 18.70 7.28
C ALA A 141 -8.55 19.84 7.23
N GLN A 142 -8.07 21.08 7.17
CA GLN A 142 -8.93 22.23 6.91
C GLN A 142 -9.34 22.28 5.44
N GLU A 143 -10.38 23.05 5.10
CA GLU A 143 -10.97 23.08 3.76
C GLU A 143 -9.96 23.39 2.63
N ASN A 144 -8.94 24.19 2.93
CA ASN A 144 -7.91 24.61 1.98
C ASN A 144 -6.52 23.99 2.27
N GLU A 145 -6.45 23.00 3.15
CA GLU A 145 -5.21 22.29 3.50
C GLU A 145 -5.19 20.92 2.81
N GLU A 146 -4.01 20.53 2.37
CA GLU A 146 -3.81 19.15 1.91
C GLU A 146 -3.80 18.21 3.12
N PRO A 147 -4.57 17.12 3.09
CA PRO A 147 -4.54 16.13 4.16
C PRO A 147 -3.16 15.48 4.27
N GLN A 148 -2.78 15.08 5.48
CA GLN A 148 -1.52 14.38 5.70
C GLN A 148 -1.52 13.03 4.96
N ASP A 149 -0.42 12.76 4.26
CA ASP A 149 -0.22 11.52 3.52
C ASP A 149 -0.13 10.31 4.46
N VAL A 150 -0.76 9.21 4.08
CA VAL A 150 -0.64 7.90 4.73
C VAL A 150 -0.14 6.88 3.71
N TYR A 151 0.90 6.13 4.07
CA TYR A 151 1.53 5.16 3.20
C TYR A 151 1.29 3.73 3.69
N LEU A 152 0.73 2.90 2.83
CA LEU A 152 0.78 1.45 2.97
C LEU A 152 1.96 0.93 2.16
N VAL A 153 2.94 0.34 2.83
CA VAL A 153 4.12 -0.22 2.17
C VAL A 153 4.06 -1.74 2.19
N ILE A 154 4.05 -2.34 1.01
CA ILE A 154 4.00 -3.79 0.81
C ILE A 154 5.38 -4.28 0.37
N GLU A 155 6.07 -4.98 1.27
CA GLU A 155 7.34 -5.62 0.92
C GLU A 155 7.10 -6.93 0.17
N GLU A 156 7.91 -7.19 -0.86
CA GLU A 156 7.91 -8.44 -1.64
C GLU A 156 6.54 -8.76 -2.27
N ILE A 157 5.94 -7.76 -2.94
CA ILE A 157 4.56 -7.86 -3.47
C ILE A 157 4.35 -9.08 -4.39
N ASN A 158 5.38 -9.52 -5.11
CA ASN A 158 5.33 -10.66 -6.02
C ASN A 158 5.44 -12.03 -5.33
N ARG A 159 5.61 -12.09 -4.02
CA ARG A 159 5.59 -13.36 -3.26
C ARG A 159 4.19 -13.83 -2.90
N GLY A 160 3.18 -12.96 -2.99
CA GLY A 160 1.78 -13.31 -2.79
C GLY A 160 0.97 -13.27 -4.08
N ASN A 161 -0.15 -13.98 -4.10
CA ASN A 161 -1.11 -13.88 -5.19
C ASN A 161 -1.90 -12.56 -5.09
N CYS A 162 -1.44 -11.51 -5.79
CA CYS A 162 -2.04 -10.19 -5.71
C CYS A 162 -3.54 -10.19 -6.02
N ALA A 163 -4.00 -10.97 -7.00
CA ALA A 163 -5.42 -11.05 -7.34
C ALA A 163 -6.26 -11.60 -6.19
N GLN A 164 -5.77 -12.62 -5.49
CA GLN A 164 -6.43 -13.20 -4.33
C GLN A 164 -6.36 -12.29 -3.10
N ILE A 165 -5.21 -11.65 -2.87
CA ILE A 165 -4.98 -10.80 -1.70
C ILE A 165 -5.81 -9.52 -1.76
N PHE A 166 -5.86 -8.87 -2.91
CA PHE A 166 -6.64 -7.65 -3.09
C PHE A 166 -8.13 -7.93 -3.31
N GLY A 167 -8.50 -9.04 -3.95
CA GLY A 167 -9.89 -9.34 -4.26
C GLY A 167 -10.58 -8.15 -4.95
N ASP A 168 -11.77 -7.76 -4.44
CA ASP A 168 -12.54 -6.64 -5.00
C ASP A 168 -11.86 -5.28 -4.78
N LEU A 169 -10.96 -5.14 -3.79
CA LEU A 169 -10.19 -3.91 -3.56
C LEU A 169 -9.33 -3.52 -4.78
N PHE A 170 -9.07 -4.47 -5.66
CA PHE A 170 -8.34 -4.26 -6.90
C PHE A 170 -8.96 -3.14 -7.75
N GLN A 171 -10.29 -3.03 -7.76
CA GLN A 171 -11.00 -1.99 -8.50
C GLN A 171 -10.73 -0.58 -7.94
N LEU A 172 -10.47 -0.48 -6.64
CA LEU A 172 -10.16 0.81 -5.99
C LEU A 172 -8.82 1.40 -6.45
N LEU A 173 -7.93 0.59 -7.03
CA LEU A 173 -6.63 1.04 -7.52
C LEU A 173 -6.72 1.83 -8.85
N ASP A 174 -7.86 1.85 -9.52
CA ASP A 174 -8.11 2.79 -10.60
C ASP A 174 -8.39 4.17 -9.98
N ARG A 175 -7.43 5.10 -10.08
CA ARG A 175 -7.46 6.42 -9.45
C ARG A 175 -7.64 7.51 -10.48
N GLY A 176 -8.54 8.44 -10.18
CA GLY A 176 -8.72 9.66 -11.00
C GLY A 176 -7.60 10.68 -10.81
N ASP A 177 -7.64 11.73 -11.62
CA ASP A 177 -6.67 12.82 -11.59
C ASP A 177 -6.57 13.51 -10.21
N GLU A 178 -7.69 13.56 -9.47
CA GLU A 178 -7.78 14.14 -8.13
C GLU A 178 -7.29 13.20 -7.03
N GLY A 179 -6.88 11.99 -7.41
CA GLY A 179 -6.31 11.00 -6.51
C GLY A 179 -7.30 10.15 -5.73
N PHE A 180 -8.60 10.23 -6.01
CA PHE A 180 -9.61 9.31 -5.46
C PHE A 180 -9.80 8.10 -6.36
N SER A 181 -10.29 6.96 -5.81
CA SER A 181 -10.70 5.84 -6.65
C SER A 181 -11.81 6.28 -7.61
N GLU A 182 -11.72 5.90 -8.89
CA GLU A 182 -12.77 6.18 -9.87
C GLU A 182 -14.04 5.35 -9.63
N TYR A 183 -13.86 4.13 -9.11
CA TYR A 183 -14.93 3.16 -8.92
C TYR A 183 -15.02 2.75 -7.45
N PRO A 184 -15.95 3.36 -6.67
CA PRO A 184 -16.26 2.88 -5.33
C PRO A 184 -16.80 1.46 -5.38
N ILE A 185 -16.50 0.65 -4.35
CA ILE A 185 -17.04 -0.70 -4.20
C ILE A 185 -17.87 -0.80 -2.93
N LYS A 186 -18.83 -1.73 -2.90
CA LYS A 186 -19.63 -1.99 -1.71
C LYS A 186 -18.80 -2.72 -0.66
N ALA A 187 -18.87 -2.25 0.57
CA ALA A 187 -18.33 -2.98 1.71
C ALA A 187 -19.21 -4.18 2.04
N ASP A 188 -18.59 -5.27 2.47
CA ASP A 188 -19.35 -6.38 3.06
C ASP A 188 -19.91 -5.98 4.45
N SER A 189 -20.77 -6.83 5.01
CA SER A 189 -21.46 -6.55 6.27
C SER A 189 -20.53 -6.36 7.46
N ASP A 190 -19.36 -6.96 7.42
CA ASP A 190 -18.41 -6.95 8.52
C ASP A 190 -17.53 -5.70 8.46
N LEU A 191 -17.05 -5.36 7.27
CA LEU A 191 -16.37 -4.09 7.00
C LEU A 191 -17.30 -2.92 7.28
N LYS A 192 -18.58 -2.98 6.86
CA LYS A 192 -19.55 -1.93 7.12
C LYS A 192 -19.65 -1.61 8.61
N LYS A 193 -19.89 -2.62 9.46
CA LYS A 193 -20.02 -2.43 10.92
C LYS A 193 -18.78 -1.84 11.55
N LEU A 194 -17.59 -2.28 11.09
CA LEU A 194 -16.34 -1.74 11.60
C LEU A 194 -16.17 -0.28 11.17
N LEU A 195 -16.33 0.02 9.88
CA LEU A 195 -16.09 1.35 9.33
C LEU A 195 -17.10 2.37 9.87
N GLU A 196 -18.37 2.01 10.02
CA GLU A 196 -19.38 2.85 10.67
C GLU A 196 -18.93 3.27 12.08
N LYS A 197 -18.34 2.36 12.85
CA LYS A 197 -17.80 2.65 14.16
C LYS A 197 -16.55 3.53 14.09
N GLU A 198 -15.59 3.18 13.20
CA GLU A 198 -14.28 3.85 13.09
C GLU A 198 -14.40 5.27 12.50
N PHE A 199 -15.41 5.51 11.66
CA PHE A 199 -15.70 6.80 11.04
C PHE A 199 -16.74 7.63 11.79
N SER A 200 -17.27 7.12 12.91
CA SER A 200 -18.21 7.85 13.74
C SER A 200 -17.63 9.21 14.17
N GLY A 201 -18.34 10.28 13.83
CA GLY A 201 -17.93 11.64 14.16
C GLY A 201 -16.91 12.27 13.21
N LEU A 202 -16.49 11.58 12.14
CA LEU A 202 -15.69 12.19 11.09
C LEU A 202 -16.53 13.12 10.23
N GLU A 203 -15.97 14.26 9.87
CA GLU A 203 -16.59 15.24 8.98
C GLU A 203 -15.62 15.61 7.86
N ILE A 204 -16.08 15.56 6.62
CA ILE A 204 -15.30 15.90 5.44
C ILE A 204 -15.74 17.27 4.93
N LYS A 205 -14.90 18.28 5.09
CA LYS A 205 -15.25 19.70 4.81
C LYS A 205 -15.48 20.00 3.35
N ASN A 206 -14.77 19.30 2.44
CA ASN A 206 -14.88 19.49 0.99
C ASN A 206 -15.69 18.36 0.30
N LYS A 207 -16.64 17.76 1.02
CA LYS A 207 -17.44 16.62 0.54
C LYS A 207 -18.17 16.89 -0.78
N GLU A 208 -18.66 18.11 -1.00
CA GLU A 208 -19.35 18.47 -2.23
C GLU A 208 -18.43 18.38 -3.46
N LYS A 209 -17.15 18.76 -3.30
CA LYS A 209 -16.16 18.67 -4.37
C LYS A 209 -15.83 17.21 -4.69
N ILE A 210 -15.73 16.36 -3.66
CA ILE A 210 -15.51 14.90 -3.84
C ILE A 210 -16.73 14.28 -4.50
N ASN A 211 -17.94 14.57 -4.02
CA ASN A 211 -19.18 14.03 -4.57
C ASN A 211 -19.37 14.42 -6.05
N ALA A 212 -18.90 15.61 -6.45
CA ALA A 212 -18.97 16.07 -7.84
C ALA A 212 -18.13 15.24 -8.83
N LEU A 213 -17.16 14.47 -8.34
CA LEU A 213 -16.37 13.54 -9.18
C LEU A 213 -17.21 12.34 -9.65
N PHE A 214 -18.31 12.04 -8.96
CA PHE A 214 -19.12 10.85 -9.21
C PHE A 214 -20.45 11.19 -9.89
N LYS A 215 -20.73 10.51 -11.00
CA LYS A 215 -21.98 10.70 -11.74
C LYS A 215 -23.17 10.17 -10.94
N GLY A 216 -24.34 10.85 -11.03
CA GLY A 216 -25.60 10.37 -10.50
C GLY A 216 -26.07 11.01 -9.20
N GLY A 217 -25.40 12.06 -8.70
CA GLY A 217 -25.87 12.88 -7.57
C GLY A 217 -25.92 12.14 -6.23
N LYS A 218 -25.17 11.05 -6.08
CA LYS A 218 -25.06 10.32 -4.82
C LYS A 218 -24.08 11.02 -3.88
N ASP A 219 -24.42 11.09 -2.61
CA ASP A 219 -23.48 11.50 -1.57
C ASP A 219 -22.54 10.32 -1.24
N ILE A 220 -21.50 10.15 -2.08
CA ILE A 220 -20.52 9.06 -1.93
C ILE A 220 -19.75 9.18 -0.63
N VAL A 221 -19.45 10.41 -0.20
CA VAL A 221 -18.73 10.64 1.07
C VAL A 221 -19.56 10.16 2.25
N ALA A 222 -20.89 10.46 2.26
CA ALA A 222 -21.77 9.95 3.31
C ALA A 222 -21.83 8.42 3.31
N GLN A 223 -21.84 7.77 2.13
CA GLN A 223 -21.83 6.30 2.04
C GLN A 223 -20.51 5.70 2.56
N VAL A 224 -19.38 6.36 2.28
CA VAL A 224 -18.07 5.94 2.83
C VAL A 224 -18.04 6.09 4.35
N LEU A 225 -18.50 7.22 4.89
CA LEU A 225 -18.50 7.46 6.34
C LEU A 225 -19.50 6.54 7.08
N ALA A 226 -20.57 6.11 6.40
CA ALA A 226 -21.49 5.08 6.91
C ALA A 226 -20.93 3.65 6.74
N GLY A 227 -19.73 3.49 6.20
CA GLY A 227 -19.11 2.18 5.95
C GLY A 227 -19.77 1.38 4.82
N GLU A 228 -20.68 1.97 4.05
CA GLU A 228 -21.41 1.27 2.98
C GLU A 228 -20.56 1.08 1.72
N ASP A 229 -19.76 2.08 1.38
CA ASP A 229 -18.88 2.08 0.22
C ASP A 229 -17.42 2.24 0.65
N LEU A 230 -16.52 1.60 -0.06
CA LEU A 230 -15.08 1.82 0.03
C LEU A 230 -14.64 2.74 -1.11
N LEU A 231 -13.82 3.72 -0.78
CA LEU A 231 -13.23 4.68 -1.70
C LEU A 231 -11.86 5.08 -1.17
N LEU A 232 -10.80 4.92 -1.94
CA LEU A 232 -9.48 5.38 -1.51
C LEU A 232 -9.40 6.91 -1.61
N PRO A 233 -9.04 7.62 -0.52
CA PRO A 233 -8.87 9.07 -0.56
C PRO A 233 -7.53 9.46 -1.20
N SER A 234 -7.41 10.71 -1.63
CA SER A 234 -6.24 11.22 -2.37
C SER A 234 -4.93 11.24 -1.58
N ASN A 235 -4.99 11.17 -0.26
CA ASN A 235 -3.84 11.10 0.64
C ASN A 235 -3.41 9.67 0.99
N PHE A 236 -3.99 8.65 0.37
CA PHE A 236 -3.65 7.25 0.61
C PHE A 236 -2.76 6.70 -0.49
N TYR A 237 -1.52 6.43 -0.16
CA TYR A 237 -0.48 5.91 -1.02
C TYR A 237 -0.24 4.43 -0.76
N ILE A 238 -0.12 3.63 -1.82
CA ILE A 238 0.20 2.21 -1.72
C ILE A 238 1.50 1.98 -2.48
N TRP A 239 2.60 1.80 -1.77
CA TRP A 239 3.91 1.58 -2.36
C TRP A 239 4.40 0.17 -2.07
N ALA A 240 5.13 -0.41 -3.00
CA ALA A 240 5.57 -1.80 -2.85
C ALA A 240 7.02 -2.00 -3.27
N THR A 241 7.66 -3.04 -2.75
CA THR A 241 8.95 -3.52 -3.25
C THR A 241 8.77 -4.83 -3.99
N MET A 242 9.60 -5.05 -5.01
CA MET A 242 9.64 -6.30 -5.78
C MET A 242 11.09 -6.66 -6.12
N ASN A 243 11.48 -7.89 -5.82
CA ASN A 243 12.73 -8.45 -6.32
C ASN A 243 12.49 -9.07 -7.71
N THR A 244 13.32 -8.66 -8.68
CA THR A 244 13.22 -9.20 -10.05
C THR A 244 13.85 -10.58 -10.19
N SER A 245 14.82 -10.92 -9.31
CA SER A 245 15.52 -12.22 -9.34
C SER A 245 14.68 -13.40 -8.90
N ASP A 246 13.71 -13.13 -8.03
CA ASP A 246 12.85 -14.19 -7.55
C ASP A 246 11.92 -14.58 -8.68
N GLN A 247 12.04 -15.80 -9.17
CA GLN A 247 11.00 -16.40 -10.02
C GLN A 247 9.75 -16.42 -9.15
N SER A 248 8.95 -15.38 -9.30
CA SER A 248 7.78 -15.15 -8.47
C SER A 248 6.91 -16.38 -8.51
N LEU A 249 6.55 -16.90 -7.36
CA LEU A 249 5.57 -17.97 -7.23
C LEU A 249 4.24 -17.56 -7.87
N PHE A 250 3.99 -16.24 -7.91
CA PHE A 250 2.78 -15.64 -8.46
C PHE A 250 3.14 -14.53 -9.46
N PRO A 251 2.94 -14.77 -10.77
CA PRO A 251 3.14 -13.72 -11.77
C PRO A 251 2.10 -12.61 -11.57
N ILE A 252 2.57 -11.38 -11.60
CA ILE A 252 1.69 -10.21 -11.59
C ILE A 252 1.10 -10.05 -12.99
N ASP A 253 -0.23 -10.09 -13.10
CA ASP A 253 -0.93 -9.95 -14.38
C ASP A 253 -0.87 -8.51 -14.93
N SER A 254 -1.19 -8.34 -16.21
CA SER A 254 -1.13 -7.05 -16.90
C SER A 254 -2.17 -6.05 -16.38
N ALA A 255 -3.34 -6.52 -15.95
CA ALA A 255 -4.38 -5.66 -15.40
C ALA A 255 -3.97 -5.07 -14.06
N PHE A 256 -3.24 -5.83 -13.23
CA PHE A 256 -2.64 -5.33 -12.00
C PHE A 256 -1.51 -4.35 -12.30
N LYS A 257 -0.59 -4.71 -13.23
CA LYS A 257 0.58 -3.90 -13.57
C LYS A 257 0.23 -2.49 -14.03
N ARG A 258 -0.81 -2.31 -14.83
CA ARG A 258 -1.22 -1.01 -15.40
C ARG A 258 -1.68 0.01 -14.35
N ARG A 259 -1.99 -0.41 -13.12
CA ARG A 259 -2.44 0.44 -12.02
C ARG A 259 -1.32 0.97 -11.16
N TRP A 260 -0.06 0.63 -11.51
CA TRP A 260 1.12 0.96 -10.75
C TRP A 260 2.14 1.70 -11.57
N ASP A 261 2.75 2.69 -10.97
CA ASP A 261 3.97 3.29 -11.49
C ASP A 261 5.17 2.42 -11.12
N TRP A 262 6.10 2.29 -12.05
CA TRP A 262 7.23 1.39 -11.90
C TRP A 262 8.51 2.18 -11.73
N HIS A 263 9.17 2.04 -10.57
CA HIS A 263 10.43 2.69 -10.26
C HIS A 263 11.57 1.66 -10.18
N TYR A 264 12.45 1.68 -11.18
CA TYR A 264 13.62 0.82 -11.19
C TYR A 264 14.69 1.33 -10.22
N VAL A 265 15.16 0.46 -9.32
CA VAL A 265 16.26 0.75 -8.38
C VAL A 265 17.51 0.03 -8.87
N PRO A 266 18.43 0.73 -9.54
CA PRO A 266 19.61 0.11 -10.17
C PRO A 266 20.61 -0.38 -9.13
N ILE A 267 21.47 -1.30 -9.56
CA ILE A 267 22.66 -1.68 -8.80
C ILE A 267 23.65 -0.52 -8.92
N SER A 268 23.97 0.12 -7.81
CA SER A 268 24.88 1.27 -7.75
C SER A 268 25.82 1.19 -6.55
N ASN A 269 26.94 1.90 -6.62
CA ASN A 269 27.84 2.04 -5.48
C ASN A 269 27.21 3.00 -4.45
N ALA A 270 26.91 2.50 -3.26
CA ALA A 270 26.34 3.32 -2.18
C ALA A 270 27.37 4.19 -1.45
N GLY A 271 28.63 4.19 -1.84
CA GLY A 271 29.68 5.05 -1.29
C GLY A 271 30.05 4.76 0.18
N LYS A 272 29.68 3.60 0.71
CA LYS A 272 29.96 3.23 2.12
C LYS A 272 31.39 2.77 2.36
N ASN A 273 32.19 2.57 1.30
CA ASN A 273 33.58 2.09 1.35
C ASN A 273 33.76 0.78 2.15
N TRP A 274 32.78 -0.12 2.03
CA TRP A 274 32.86 -1.43 2.68
C TRP A 274 33.98 -2.28 2.09
N VAL A 275 34.55 -3.13 2.94
CA VAL A 275 35.63 -4.05 2.55
C VAL A 275 35.26 -5.48 2.91
N ILE A 276 35.85 -6.43 2.18
CA ILE A 276 35.82 -7.84 2.53
C ILE A 276 37.21 -8.18 3.08
N GLU A 277 37.26 -8.80 4.24
CA GLU A 277 38.51 -9.27 4.83
C GLU A 277 38.64 -10.81 4.68
N VAL A 278 39.71 -11.24 4.01
CA VAL A 278 40.00 -12.65 3.80
C VAL A 278 41.47 -12.88 4.17
N ASN A 279 41.75 -13.72 5.16
CA ASN A 279 43.10 -14.05 5.61
C ASN A 279 43.97 -12.81 5.94
N GLY A 280 43.34 -11.77 6.51
CA GLY A 280 44.02 -10.51 6.87
C GLY A 280 44.21 -9.52 5.70
N ALA A 281 43.85 -9.89 4.47
CA ALA A 281 43.86 -8.99 3.32
C ALA A 281 42.48 -8.36 3.14
N LYS A 282 42.45 -7.03 2.83
CA LYS A 282 41.24 -6.27 2.63
C LYS A 282 41.00 -6.00 1.14
N TYR A 283 39.80 -6.30 0.69
CA TYR A 283 39.36 -6.11 -0.68
C TYR A 283 38.16 -5.16 -0.70
N ASP A 284 38.12 -4.26 -1.69
CA ASP A 284 36.99 -3.35 -1.89
C ASP A 284 35.70 -4.13 -2.23
N TRP A 285 34.65 -3.90 -1.46
CA TRP A 285 33.35 -4.59 -1.63
C TRP A 285 32.74 -4.29 -3.00
N TRP A 286 32.77 -3.05 -3.46
CA TRP A 286 32.15 -2.70 -4.72
C TRP A 286 32.85 -3.34 -5.91
N LYS A 287 34.19 -3.37 -5.91
CA LYS A 287 34.97 -4.03 -6.96
C LYS A 287 34.70 -5.53 -6.98
N PHE A 288 34.60 -6.15 -5.82
CA PHE A 288 34.24 -7.56 -5.71
C PHE A 288 32.82 -7.81 -6.23
N LEU A 289 31.84 -6.98 -5.85
CA LEU A 289 30.45 -7.09 -6.28
C LEU A 289 30.32 -6.96 -7.81
N VAL A 290 31.01 -6.03 -8.42
CA VAL A 290 31.03 -5.87 -9.89
C VAL A 290 31.57 -7.14 -10.54
N ALA A 291 32.70 -7.67 -10.05
CA ALA A 291 33.31 -8.89 -10.60
C ALA A 291 32.44 -10.13 -10.45
N ILE A 292 31.75 -10.28 -9.31
CA ILE A 292 30.83 -11.42 -9.10
C ILE A 292 29.58 -11.29 -9.96
N ASN A 293 29.03 -10.08 -10.11
CA ASN A 293 27.88 -9.80 -10.95
C ASN A 293 28.16 -10.06 -12.44
N ASP A 294 29.38 -9.80 -12.90
CA ASP A 294 29.81 -10.15 -14.25
C ASP A 294 29.77 -11.69 -14.45
N LYS A 295 30.30 -12.46 -13.50
CA LYS A 295 30.24 -13.92 -13.55
C LYS A 295 28.80 -14.43 -13.48
N VAL A 296 27.95 -13.84 -12.62
CA VAL A 296 26.52 -14.20 -12.53
C VAL A 296 25.83 -13.95 -13.86
N TYR A 297 26.08 -12.82 -14.50
CA TYR A 297 25.53 -12.52 -15.81
C TYR A 297 25.97 -13.54 -16.88
N HIS A 298 27.26 -13.80 -16.99
CA HIS A 298 27.77 -14.80 -17.96
C HIS A 298 27.26 -16.22 -17.73
N ALA A 299 26.95 -16.58 -16.47
CA ALA A 299 26.41 -17.89 -16.13
C ALA A 299 24.90 -18.01 -16.37
N THR A 300 24.17 -16.90 -16.25
CA THR A 300 22.69 -16.92 -16.24
C THR A 300 22.04 -16.15 -17.38
N TYR A 301 22.80 -15.29 -18.06
CA TYR A 301 22.31 -14.32 -19.06
C TYR A 301 21.16 -13.46 -18.56
N SER A 302 21.10 -13.17 -17.26
CA SER A 302 20.03 -12.41 -16.62
C SER A 302 20.60 -11.31 -15.71
N GLU A 303 20.20 -10.08 -15.97
CA GLU A 303 20.49 -8.92 -15.12
C GLU A 303 19.78 -9.05 -13.76
N ASP A 304 18.61 -9.66 -13.74
CA ASP A 304 17.78 -9.81 -12.54
C ASP A 304 18.44 -10.64 -11.44
N LYS A 305 19.35 -11.54 -11.81
CA LYS A 305 20.06 -12.41 -10.86
C LYS A 305 21.31 -11.79 -10.25
N LYS A 306 21.65 -10.57 -10.67
CA LYS A 306 22.73 -9.79 -10.07
C LYS A 306 22.39 -9.38 -8.64
N LEU A 307 23.41 -9.02 -7.88
CA LEU A 307 23.33 -8.63 -6.48
C LEU A 307 23.53 -7.12 -6.32
N GLY A 308 22.74 -6.49 -5.48
CA GLY A 308 22.89 -5.08 -5.14
C GLY A 308 23.93 -4.84 -4.03
N TYR A 309 24.30 -3.58 -3.82
CA TYR A 309 25.32 -3.18 -2.85
C TYR A 309 25.03 -3.66 -1.42
N PHE A 310 23.76 -3.64 -1.01
CA PHE A 310 23.29 -4.01 0.33
C PHE A 310 22.86 -5.49 0.45
N PHE A 311 23.29 -6.33 -0.48
CA PHE A 311 23.01 -7.76 -0.40
C PHE A 311 23.61 -8.40 0.86
N CYS A 312 24.77 -7.94 1.28
CA CYS A 312 25.37 -8.27 2.57
C CYS A 312 25.32 -7.08 3.52
N LYS A 313 25.32 -7.32 4.82
CA LYS A 313 25.49 -6.29 5.85
C LYS A 313 26.93 -6.29 6.32
N ALA A 314 27.56 -5.11 6.33
CA ALA A 314 28.89 -4.94 6.89
C ALA A 314 28.77 -4.69 8.42
N ASN A 315 29.63 -5.36 9.20
CA ASN A 315 29.83 -5.04 10.60
C ASN A 315 31.04 -4.10 10.70
N ASN A 316 30.84 -2.85 11.18
CA ASN A 316 31.88 -1.83 11.26
C ASN A 316 32.61 -1.56 9.91
N GLY A 317 31.92 -1.73 8.78
CA GLY A 317 32.48 -1.52 7.45
C GLY A 317 33.21 -2.73 6.83
N VAL A 318 33.20 -3.88 7.52
CA VAL A 318 33.77 -5.15 7.05
C VAL A 318 32.69 -6.22 6.93
#